data_09ece3d31446e691ce59f751337f5795
#
_entry.id   09ece3d31446e691ce59f751337f5795
#
_cell.length_a   1.000
_cell.length_b   1.000
_cell.length_c   1.000
_cell.angle_alpha   90.00
_cell.angle_beta   90.00
_cell.angle_gamma   90.00
#
_symmetry.space_group_name_H-M   'P 1'
#
loop_
_entity.id
_entity.type
_entity.pdbx_description
1 polymer ?
#
loop_
_entity_poly.entity_id
_entity_poly.type
_entity_poly.pdbx_seq_one_letter_code
_entity_poly.pdbx_strand_id
1 'polypeptide(L)'
;IRAGGGYISAPSANTSGRPSPTSAEHVAEDLDGKIDMIIDGGNVEIGVESTIVDMTVEPPMILRPGAITKEMLEEVIGEVAVDRTTLSETSDAAPKAPGMKYRHYAPKAQLVIVNGAPLEAVKAIRQLAYEQMRRGNQVGIIATSETADLYTNGIVKSIGTRANENSIAKNLYKVLREFDDEEVAYIFSEAFAVEGIGNAIMNRLIKAAGHQIIEAEEITKLQKYRRILFVSNSDNCRGPMA
;
A
#
# COMPACT_ATOMS: atom_id res chain seq x y z
N ILE A 1 -12.71 8.35 -28.90
CA ILE A 1 -13.30 7.02 -29.16
C ILE A 1 -13.93 6.98 -30.56
N ARG A 2 -14.85 7.93 -30.91
CA ARG A 2 -15.51 7.93 -32.23
C ARG A 2 -14.51 7.98 -33.40
N ALA A 3 -13.50 8.87 -33.32
CA ALA A 3 -12.46 8.99 -34.34
C ALA A 3 -11.52 7.76 -34.40
N GLY A 4 -11.40 7.02 -33.29
CA GLY A 4 -10.58 5.80 -33.19
C GLY A 4 -11.33 4.51 -33.58
N GLY A 5 -12.46 4.61 -34.28
CA GLY A 5 -13.20 3.44 -34.75
C GLY A 5 -14.19 2.84 -33.73
N GLY A 6 -14.48 3.54 -32.63
CA GLY A 6 -15.48 3.15 -31.65
C GLY A 6 -14.98 2.33 -30.46
N TYR A 7 -13.76 1.83 -30.50
CA TYR A 7 -13.16 0.98 -29.45
C TYR A 7 -11.76 1.48 -29.10
N ILE A 8 -11.42 1.50 -27.81
CA ILE A 8 -10.10 1.81 -27.30
C ILE A 8 -9.73 0.82 -26.20
N SER A 9 -8.57 0.19 -26.34
CA SER A 9 -7.95 -0.60 -25.25
C SER A 9 -6.96 0.27 -24.51
N ALA A 10 -7.10 0.40 -23.20
CA ALA A 10 -6.29 1.28 -22.38
C ALA A 10 -5.87 0.60 -21.07
N PRO A 11 -4.62 0.12 -20.96
CA PRO A 11 -4.04 -0.28 -19.68
C PRO A 11 -3.64 0.95 -18.87
N SER A 12 -3.18 0.76 -17.62
CA SER A 12 -2.52 1.83 -16.86
C SER A 12 -1.24 2.28 -17.58
N ALA A 13 -1.02 3.61 -17.64
CA ALA A 13 0.07 4.22 -18.41
C ALA A 13 1.36 4.31 -17.58
N ASN A 14 1.84 3.17 -17.07
CA ASN A 14 3.09 3.05 -16.29
C ASN A 14 3.94 1.89 -16.77
N THR A 15 5.22 1.91 -16.40
CA THR A 15 6.08 0.73 -16.51
C THR A 15 5.66 -0.33 -15.50
N SER A 16 5.76 -1.61 -15.88
CA SER A 16 5.30 -2.73 -15.05
C SER A 16 5.94 -2.72 -13.67
N GLY A 17 5.13 -2.92 -12.63
CA GLY A 17 5.57 -2.98 -11.23
C GLY A 17 5.53 -1.64 -10.50
N ARG A 18 5.60 -0.51 -11.18
CA ARG A 18 5.51 0.82 -10.57
C ARG A 18 4.07 1.19 -10.15
N PRO A 19 3.90 2.12 -9.21
CA PRO A 19 2.58 2.65 -8.87
C PRO A 19 1.88 3.23 -10.09
N SER A 20 0.56 3.01 -10.22
CA SER A 20 -0.22 3.56 -11.33
C SER A 20 -0.16 5.09 -11.36
N PRO A 21 -0.07 5.73 -12.55
CA PRO A 21 0.02 7.18 -12.66
C PRO A 21 -1.30 7.84 -12.25
N THR A 22 -1.19 8.96 -11.56
CA THR A 22 -2.33 9.78 -11.12
C THR A 22 -2.27 11.20 -11.66
N SER A 23 -1.23 11.52 -12.46
CA SER A 23 -1.05 12.78 -13.16
C SER A 23 -0.30 12.55 -14.47
N ALA A 24 -0.27 13.56 -15.35
CA ALA A 24 0.48 13.51 -16.62
C ALA A 24 1.98 13.43 -16.38
N GLU A 25 2.50 14.05 -15.32
CA GLU A 25 3.92 13.96 -14.95
C GLU A 25 4.33 12.51 -14.68
N HIS A 26 3.53 11.73 -13.94
CA HIS A 26 3.79 10.31 -13.68
C HIS A 26 3.82 9.48 -14.96
N VAL A 27 2.99 9.84 -15.96
CA VAL A 27 3.01 9.20 -17.28
C VAL A 27 4.30 9.56 -18.02
N ALA A 28 4.70 10.82 -17.99
CA ALA A 28 5.94 11.29 -18.61
C ALA A 28 7.17 10.60 -17.99
N GLU A 29 7.26 10.51 -16.66
CA GLU A 29 8.34 9.77 -15.97
C GLU A 29 8.52 8.34 -16.47
N ASP A 30 7.42 7.64 -16.75
CA ASP A 30 7.44 6.24 -17.12
C ASP A 30 7.57 6.00 -18.63
N LEU A 31 6.99 6.89 -19.45
CA LEU A 31 6.76 6.63 -20.88
C LEU A 31 7.36 7.70 -21.82
N ASP A 32 8.05 8.73 -21.32
CA ASP A 32 8.72 9.70 -22.18
C ASP A 32 9.69 8.99 -23.15
N GLY A 33 9.66 9.42 -24.41
CA GLY A 33 10.41 8.80 -25.50
C GLY A 33 9.92 7.42 -25.96
N LYS A 34 8.86 6.86 -25.33
CA LYS A 34 8.25 5.56 -25.70
C LYS A 34 6.88 5.71 -26.37
N ILE A 35 6.25 6.87 -26.23
CA ILE A 35 4.96 7.22 -26.83
C ILE A 35 5.06 8.58 -27.50
N ASP A 36 4.18 8.81 -28.48
CA ASP A 36 4.24 10.03 -29.31
C ASP A 36 3.57 11.24 -28.63
N MET A 37 2.61 11.03 -27.72
CA MET A 37 1.81 12.10 -27.16
C MET A 37 1.23 11.72 -25.80
N ILE A 38 1.25 12.69 -24.87
CA ILE A 38 0.52 12.64 -23.59
C ILE A 38 -0.52 13.74 -23.63
N ILE A 39 -1.79 13.40 -23.37
CA ILE A 39 -2.87 14.35 -23.20
C ILE A 39 -3.11 14.52 -21.71
N ASP A 40 -2.80 15.70 -21.18
CA ASP A 40 -3.02 16.02 -19.77
C ASP A 40 -4.49 16.38 -19.54
N GLY A 41 -5.21 15.52 -18.82
CA GLY A 41 -6.59 15.72 -18.38
C GLY A 41 -6.69 16.23 -16.93
N GLY A 42 -5.56 16.58 -16.31
CA GLY A 42 -5.46 16.91 -14.89
C GLY A 42 -5.29 15.68 -13.99
N ASN A 43 -5.22 15.92 -12.68
CA ASN A 43 -5.08 14.86 -11.68
C ASN A 43 -6.33 14.01 -11.58
N VAL A 44 -6.16 12.69 -11.38
CA VAL A 44 -7.29 11.79 -11.17
C VAL A 44 -7.97 12.07 -9.82
N GLU A 45 -9.29 11.93 -9.78
CA GLU A 45 -10.05 12.07 -8.54
C GLU A 45 -9.98 10.80 -7.69
N ILE A 46 -9.96 9.62 -8.34
CA ILE A 46 -9.86 8.31 -7.71
C ILE A 46 -8.45 7.77 -7.98
N GLY A 47 -7.64 7.67 -6.93
CA GLY A 47 -6.24 7.29 -7.03
C GLY A 47 -5.98 5.77 -6.98
N VAL A 48 -7.00 4.94 -7.04
CA VAL A 48 -6.90 3.47 -7.08
C VAL A 48 -7.62 2.92 -8.31
N GLU A 49 -7.20 1.76 -8.79
CA GLU A 49 -7.81 1.13 -9.95
C GLU A 49 -9.24 0.69 -9.68
N SER A 50 -10.00 0.51 -10.77
CA SER A 50 -11.40 0.06 -10.75
C SER A 50 -11.59 -1.28 -10.02
N THR A 51 -12.76 -1.45 -9.44
CA THR A 51 -13.23 -2.73 -8.92
C THR A 51 -13.41 -3.73 -10.07
N ILE A 52 -12.97 -4.98 -9.86
CA ILE A 52 -13.19 -6.08 -10.80
C ILE A 52 -14.13 -7.07 -10.14
N VAL A 53 -15.23 -7.36 -10.81
CA VAL A 53 -16.24 -8.32 -10.34
C VAL A 53 -16.37 -9.47 -11.35
N ASP A 54 -16.29 -10.69 -10.84
CA ASP A 54 -16.60 -11.90 -11.60
C ASP A 54 -18.12 -12.14 -11.49
N MET A 55 -18.82 -11.95 -12.61
CA MET A 55 -20.27 -12.17 -12.73
C MET A 55 -20.62 -13.58 -13.21
N THR A 56 -19.62 -14.45 -13.39
CA THR A 56 -19.83 -15.83 -13.87
C THR A 56 -20.01 -16.84 -12.74
N VAL A 57 -19.92 -16.38 -11.50
CA VAL A 57 -20.10 -17.19 -10.28
C VAL A 57 -21.27 -16.67 -9.45
N GLU A 58 -21.84 -17.52 -8.59
CA GLU A 58 -22.97 -17.17 -7.72
C GLU A 58 -22.57 -17.41 -6.26
N PRO A 59 -22.62 -16.42 -5.37
CA PRO A 59 -22.88 -14.99 -5.69
C PRO A 59 -21.73 -14.38 -6.50
N PRO A 60 -21.98 -13.24 -7.23
CA PRO A 60 -20.93 -12.48 -7.90
C PRO A 60 -19.76 -12.17 -6.96
N MET A 61 -18.53 -12.22 -7.48
CA MET A 61 -17.33 -12.17 -6.63
C MET A 61 -16.41 -11.01 -6.99
N ILE A 62 -16.06 -10.17 -6.01
CA ILE A 62 -15.03 -9.14 -6.17
C ILE A 62 -13.67 -9.81 -6.21
N LEU A 63 -12.98 -9.71 -7.35
CA LEU A 63 -11.63 -10.18 -7.56
C LEU A 63 -10.58 -9.11 -7.21
N ARG A 64 -10.92 -7.84 -7.39
CA ARG A 64 -10.07 -6.71 -7.01
C ARG A 64 -10.94 -5.59 -6.45
N PRO A 65 -10.78 -5.21 -5.17
CA PRO A 65 -11.50 -4.08 -4.61
C PRO A 65 -11.02 -2.76 -5.23
N GLY A 66 -11.91 -1.79 -5.38
CA GLY A 66 -11.67 -0.46 -5.92
C GLY A 66 -12.62 0.56 -5.30
N ALA A 67 -12.83 1.69 -5.99
CA ALA A 67 -13.71 2.76 -5.50
C ALA A 67 -15.20 2.36 -5.44
N ILE A 68 -15.63 1.43 -6.31
CA ILE A 68 -16.96 0.82 -6.17
C ILE A 68 -16.84 -0.27 -5.12
N THR A 69 -17.44 -0.05 -3.95
CA THR A 69 -17.31 -0.93 -2.79
C THR A 69 -18.28 -2.11 -2.86
N LYS A 70 -18.09 -3.09 -1.96
CA LYS A 70 -18.98 -4.23 -1.84
C LYS A 70 -20.42 -3.79 -1.53
N GLU A 71 -20.58 -2.87 -0.61
CA GLU A 71 -21.86 -2.34 -0.17
C GLU A 71 -22.62 -1.68 -1.33
N MET A 72 -21.92 -0.86 -2.13
CA MET A 72 -22.50 -0.24 -3.33
C MET A 72 -22.97 -1.26 -4.38
N LEU A 73 -22.23 -2.37 -4.52
CA LEU A 73 -22.63 -3.45 -5.43
C LEU A 73 -23.83 -4.19 -4.86
N GLU A 74 -23.85 -4.50 -3.56
CA GLU A 74 -24.95 -5.20 -2.91
C GLU A 74 -26.28 -4.44 -2.98
N GLU A 75 -26.26 -3.11 -2.99
CA GLU A 75 -27.44 -2.28 -3.21
C GLU A 75 -28.09 -2.50 -4.58
N VAL A 76 -27.30 -2.91 -5.60
CA VAL A 76 -27.78 -3.01 -6.98
C VAL A 76 -28.03 -4.46 -7.41
N ILE A 77 -27.13 -5.38 -7.03
CA ILE A 77 -27.14 -6.76 -7.52
C ILE A 77 -27.36 -7.82 -6.43
N GLY A 78 -27.58 -7.40 -5.18
CA GLY A 78 -27.77 -8.32 -4.06
C GLY A 78 -26.44 -8.82 -3.50
N GLU A 79 -26.42 -10.02 -2.92
CA GLU A 79 -25.25 -10.59 -2.25
C GLU A 79 -24.02 -10.63 -3.16
N VAL A 80 -22.87 -10.16 -2.65
CA VAL A 80 -21.58 -10.15 -3.35
C VAL A 80 -20.49 -10.73 -2.45
N ALA A 81 -19.77 -11.73 -2.95
CA ALA A 81 -18.61 -12.30 -2.27
C ALA A 81 -17.34 -11.48 -2.55
N VAL A 82 -16.34 -11.64 -1.70
CA VAL A 82 -14.98 -11.12 -1.94
C VAL A 82 -14.02 -12.30 -2.01
N ASP A 83 -13.17 -12.31 -3.03
CA ASP A 83 -12.15 -13.36 -3.17
C ASP A 83 -11.16 -13.29 -2.00
N ARG A 84 -10.98 -14.42 -1.31
CA ARG A 84 -10.13 -14.52 -0.11
C ARG A 84 -8.67 -14.18 -0.38
N THR A 85 -8.22 -14.25 -1.62
CA THR A 85 -6.84 -13.94 -2.02
C THR A 85 -6.57 -12.45 -2.13
N THR A 86 -7.58 -11.59 -1.97
CA THR A 86 -7.42 -10.13 -2.09
C THR A 86 -6.51 -9.54 -1.00
N LEU A 87 -6.47 -10.14 0.19
CA LEU A 87 -5.70 -9.66 1.35
C LEU A 87 -4.71 -10.70 1.91
N SER A 88 -4.67 -11.93 1.40
CA SER A 88 -3.83 -13.01 1.92
C SER A 88 -2.78 -13.49 0.89
N GLU A 89 -1.61 -13.92 1.40
CA GLU A 89 -0.52 -14.50 0.58
C GLU A 89 -0.80 -15.93 0.07
N THR A 90 -1.70 -16.65 0.72
CA THR A 90 -1.77 -18.11 0.64
C THR A 90 -2.73 -18.62 -0.43
N SER A 91 -2.46 -18.36 -1.70
CA SER A 91 -3.16 -19.11 -2.74
C SER A 91 -2.20 -19.49 -3.87
N ASP A 92 -1.99 -20.80 -4.03
CA ASP A 92 -1.35 -21.39 -5.21
C ASP A 92 -2.21 -21.25 -6.48
N ALA A 93 -3.41 -20.69 -6.37
CA ALA A 93 -4.32 -20.48 -7.48
C ALA A 93 -3.77 -19.46 -8.48
N ALA A 94 -3.97 -19.74 -9.77
CA ALA A 94 -3.63 -18.79 -10.82
C ALA A 94 -4.44 -17.49 -10.63
N PRO A 95 -3.82 -16.32 -10.85
CA PRO A 95 -4.51 -15.04 -10.71
C PRO A 95 -5.64 -14.93 -11.73
N LYS A 96 -6.85 -14.63 -11.28
CA LYS A 96 -8.04 -14.48 -12.14
C LYS A 96 -8.14 -13.09 -12.76
N ALA A 97 -7.40 -12.11 -12.23
CA ALA A 97 -7.44 -10.73 -12.70
C ALA A 97 -6.06 -10.05 -12.58
N PRO A 98 -5.79 -8.98 -13.36
CA PRO A 98 -4.58 -8.20 -13.25
C PRO A 98 -4.40 -7.60 -11.86
N GLY A 99 -3.17 -7.63 -11.34
CA GLY A 99 -2.82 -7.08 -10.02
C GLY A 99 -3.19 -7.96 -8.82
N MET A 100 -3.59 -9.23 -9.03
CA MET A 100 -3.88 -10.17 -7.94
C MET A 100 -2.63 -10.86 -7.37
N LYS A 101 -1.61 -11.11 -8.17
CA LYS A 101 -0.38 -11.83 -7.77
C LYS A 101 0.84 -10.93 -7.92
N TYR A 102 1.88 -11.19 -7.11
CA TYR A 102 3.18 -10.51 -7.09
C TYR A 102 3.19 -9.11 -6.41
N ARG A 103 4.40 -8.70 -6.03
CA ARG A 103 4.69 -7.35 -5.58
C ARG A 103 4.36 -6.38 -6.73
N HIS A 104 3.30 -5.61 -6.56
CA HIS A 104 2.80 -4.63 -7.50
C HIS A 104 2.74 -3.27 -6.83
N TYR A 105 2.85 -2.20 -7.61
CA TYR A 105 2.78 -0.81 -7.10
C TYR A 105 3.91 -0.45 -6.12
N ALA A 106 4.99 -1.23 -6.15
CA ALA A 106 6.05 -1.09 -5.17
C ALA A 106 6.93 0.13 -5.44
N PRO A 107 7.20 0.96 -4.43
CA PRO A 107 8.28 1.93 -4.48
C PRO A 107 9.63 1.20 -4.54
N LYS A 108 10.70 1.93 -4.88
CA LYS A 108 12.08 1.43 -4.84
C LYS A 108 12.48 1.02 -3.42
N ALA A 109 12.04 1.80 -2.43
CA ALA A 109 12.28 1.55 -1.01
C ALA A 109 11.60 0.29 -0.49
N GLN A 110 12.10 -0.22 0.63
CA GLN A 110 11.43 -1.27 1.37
C GLN A 110 10.25 -0.68 2.16
N LEU A 111 9.03 -1.00 1.75
CA LEU A 111 7.81 -0.58 2.42
C LEU A 111 7.39 -1.61 3.48
N VAL A 112 7.09 -1.13 4.67
CA VAL A 112 6.59 -1.94 5.81
C VAL A 112 5.34 -1.27 6.37
N ILE A 113 4.29 -2.06 6.54
CA ILE A 113 3.03 -1.61 7.16
C ILE A 113 3.07 -1.93 8.65
N VAL A 114 2.71 -0.97 9.48
CA VAL A 114 2.59 -1.15 10.93
C VAL A 114 1.11 -1.15 11.29
N ASN A 115 0.62 -2.33 11.69
CA ASN A 115 -0.77 -2.54 12.08
C ASN A 115 -0.95 -2.29 13.57
N GLY A 116 -2.07 -1.69 13.96
CA GLY A 116 -2.43 -1.42 15.35
C GLY A 116 -3.27 -0.14 15.50
N ALA A 117 -3.64 0.16 16.72
CA ALA A 117 -4.32 1.42 17.02
C ALA A 117 -3.41 2.62 16.63
N PRO A 118 -3.96 3.75 16.12
CA PRO A 118 -3.16 4.82 15.53
C PRO A 118 -1.98 5.28 16.39
N LEU A 119 -2.20 5.53 17.70
CA LEU A 119 -1.13 5.96 18.60
C LEU A 119 -0.09 4.87 18.90
N GLU A 120 -0.48 3.59 18.87
CA GLU A 120 0.45 2.47 19.02
C GLU A 120 1.30 2.32 17.74
N ALA A 121 0.67 2.44 16.56
CA ALA A 121 1.38 2.45 15.28
C ALA A 121 2.41 3.59 15.22
N VAL A 122 2.04 4.80 15.66
CA VAL A 122 2.97 5.95 15.74
C VAL A 122 4.18 5.63 16.61
N LYS A 123 3.99 5.05 17.79
CA LYS A 123 5.10 4.69 18.69
C LYS A 123 6.02 3.66 18.04
N ALA A 124 5.45 2.61 17.44
CA ALA A 124 6.21 1.55 16.79
C ALA A 124 6.98 2.08 15.55
N ILE A 125 6.33 2.87 14.70
CA ILE A 125 6.98 3.48 13.52
C ILE A 125 8.12 4.41 13.94
N ARG A 126 7.94 5.24 14.96
CA ARG A 126 9.02 6.11 15.48
C ARG A 126 10.23 5.30 15.92
N GLN A 127 10.03 4.16 16.57
CA GLN A 127 11.11 3.28 16.98
C GLN A 127 11.80 2.66 15.77
N LEU A 128 11.06 2.06 14.85
CA LEU A 128 11.60 1.43 13.65
C LEU A 128 12.38 2.45 12.79
N ALA A 129 11.81 3.65 12.60
CA ALA A 129 12.46 4.73 11.90
C ALA A 129 13.77 5.14 12.56
N TYR A 130 13.77 5.33 13.88
CA TYR A 130 14.97 5.67 14.63
C TYR A 130 16.06 4.61 14.49
N GLU A 131 15.72 3.32 14.55
CA GLU A 131 16.66 2.21 14.37
C GLU A 131 17.29 2.21 12.97
N GLN A 132 16.50 2.46 11.92
CA GLN A 132 17.03 2.53 10.56
C GLN A 132 17.91 3.77 10.35
N MET A 133 17.50 4.92 10.87
CA MET A 133 18.30 6.14 10.79
C MET A 133 19.64 6.01 11.53
N ARG A 134 19.69 5.33 12.67
CA ARG A 134 20.94 5.00 13.36
C ARG A 134 21.89 4.13 12.54
N ARG A 135 21.35 3.35 11.60
CA ARG A 135 22.14 2.55 10.63
C ARG A 135 22.57 3.34 9.40
N GLY A 136 22.25 4.64 9.35
CA GLY A 136 22.58 5.54 8.24
C GLY A 136 21.58 5.52 7.09
N ASN A 137 20.41 4.86 7.25
CA ASN A 137 19.37 4.81 6.22
C ASN A 137 18.49 6.05 6.25
N GLN A 138 18.13 6.57 5.08
CA GLN A 138 17.03 7.54 4.96
C GLN A 138 15.69 6.81 5.08
N VAL A 139 14.75 7.42 5.81
CA VAL A 139 13.45 6.81 6.13
C VAL A 139 12.31 7.74 5.74
N GLY A 140 11.36 7.20 4.99
CA GLY A 140 10.06 7.78 4.71
C GLY A 140 8.99 7.28 5.67
N ILE A 141 8.00 8.11 5.97
CA ILE A 141 6.84 7.75 6.79
C ILE A 141 5.57 8.18 6.07
N ILE A 142 4.67 7.24 5.83
CA ILE A 142 3.31 7.49 5.36
C ILE A 142 2.41 7.62 6.58
N ALA A 143 1.90 8.81 6.81
CA ALA A 143 1.04 9.15 7.94
C ALA A 143 -0.31 9.69 7.46
N THR A 144 -1.29 9.72 8.34
CA THR A 144 -2.52 10.49 8.12
C THR A 144 -2.37 11.92 8.64
N SER A 145 -3.28 12.81 8.26
CA SER A 145 -3.28 14.19 8.74
C SER A 145 -3.41 14.28 10.27
N GLU A 146 -4.02 13.27 10.88
CA GLU A 146 -4.21 13.18 12.34
C GLU A 146 -2.93 12.82 13.10
N THR A 147 -1.98 12.17 12.42
CA THR A 147 -0.78 11.61 13.06
C THR A 147 0.53 12.20 12.53
N ALA A 148 0.52 12.90 11.40
CA ALA A 148 1.72 13.41 10.75
C ALA A 148 2.63 14.23 11.69
N ASP A 149 2.04 15.12 12.49
CA ASP A 149 2.77 15.99 13.43
C ASP A 149 3.36 15.22 14.65
N LEU A 150 2.97 13.97 14.83
CA LEU A 150 3.49 13.12 15.90
C LEU A 150 4.84 12.48 15.53
N TYR A 151 5.22 12.51 14.26
CA TYR A 151 6.50 12.00 13.79
C TYR A 151 7.56 13.12 13.79
N THR A 152 8.62 12.91 14.51
CA THR A 152 9.71 13.92 14.68
C THR A 152 10.94 13.62 13.85
N ASN A 153 11.03 12.44 13.25
CA ASN A 153 12.19 11.96 12.50
C ASN A 153 11.72 11.31 11.19
N GLY A 154 12.58 11.38 10.16
CA GLY A 154 12.28 10.87 8.83
C GLY A 154 11.54 11.89 7.94
N ILE A 155 11.33 11.52 6.68
CA ILE A 155 10.56 12.30 5.71
C ILE A 155 9.11 11.88 5.85
N VAL A 156 8.27 12.75 6.44
CA VAL A 156 6.85 12.46 6.70
C VAL A 156 6.01 13.00 5.56
N LYS A 157 5.19 12.15 4.95
CA LYS A 157 4.20 12.55 3.94
C LYS A 157 2.80 12.18 4.43
N SER A 158 1.92 13.18 4.51
CA SER A 158 0.51 12.96 4.82
C SER A 158 -0.21 12.46 3.58
N ILE A 159 -0.85 11.29 3.70
CA ILE A 159 -1.59 10.67 2.60
C ILE A 159 -3.06 11.15 2.54
N GLY A 160 -3.56 11.76 3.61
CA GLY A 160 -4.94 12.21 3.75
C GLY A 160 -5.45 12.04 5.16
N THR A 161 -6.76 12.05 5.36
CA THR A 161 -7.41 11.97 6.67
C THR A 161 -8.23 10.68 6.81
N ARG A 162 -8.22 10.06 7.98
CA ARG A 162 -9.05 8.89 8.30
C ARG A 162 -10.55 9.22 8.29
N ALA A 163 -10.89 10.50 8.53
CA ALA A 163 -12.28 10.97 8.41
C ALA A 163 -12.81 10.96 6.97
N ASN A 164 -11.92 10.96 5.97
CA ASN A 164 -12.25 10.88 4.55
C ASN A 164 -11.27 9.97 3.83
N GLU A 165 -11.53 8.68 3.82
CA GLU A 165 -10.66 7.67 3.20
C GLU A 165 -10.49 7.86 1.68
N ASN A 166 -11.41 8.55 1.00
CA ASN A 166 -11.23 8.92 -0.40
C ASN A 166 -9.98 9.79 -0.60
N SER A 167 -9.64 10.65 0.36
CA SER A 167 -8.41 11.44 0.32
C SER A 167 -7.16 10.55 0.38
N ILE A 168 -7.21 9.48 1.16
CA ILE A 168 -6.13 8.49 1.27
C ILE A 168 -5.99 7.71 -0.05
N ALA A 169 -7.11 7.21 -0.58
CA ALA A 169 -7.13 6.49 -1.86
C ALA A 169 -6.59 7.34 -3.00
N LYS A 170 -6.96 8.64 -3.04
CA LYS A 170 -6.50 9.60 -4.05
C LYS A 170 -4.99 9.79 -4.04
N ASN A 171 -4.38 9.84 -2.87
CA ASN A 171 -2.97 10.19 -2.72
C ASN A 171 -2.03 8.97 -2.63
N LEU A 172 -2.54 7.75 -2.52
CA LEU A 172 -1.72 6.56 -2.26
C LEU A 172 -0.55 6.41 -3.24
N TYR A 173 -0.83 6.37 -4.52
CA TYR A 173 0.22 6.18 -5.52
C TYR A 173 1.10 7.40 -5.71
N LYS A 174 0.54 8.61 -5.55
CA LYS A 174 1.30 9.85 -5.57
C LYS A 174 2.39 9.84 -4.48
N VAL A 175 2.01 9.53 -3.25
CA VAL A 175 2.95 9.50 -2.11
C VAL A 175 4.01 8.42 -2.28
N LEU A 176 3.64 7.23 -2.81
CA LEU A 176 4.61 6.17 -3.08
C LEU A 176 5.65 6.59 -4.15
N ARG A 177 5.22 7.31 -5.20
CA ARG A 177 6.13 7.86 -6.22
C ARG A 177 7.03 8.95 -5.66
N GLU A 178 6.47 9.86 -4.88
CA GLU A 178 7.24 10.94 -4.24
C GLU A 178 8.37 10.42 -3.34
N PHE A 179 8.24 9.24 -2.73
CA PHE A 179 9.33 8.62 -1.97
C PHE A 179 10.43 8.03 -2.86
N ASP A 180 10.12 7.68 -4.11
CA ASP A 180 11.14 7.26 -5.08
C ASP A 180 12.09 8.41 -5.43
N ASP A 181 11.59 9.66 -5.40
CA ASP A 181 12.38 10.87 -5.67
C ASP A 181 13.22 11.30 -4.46
N GLU A 182 12.77 10.97 -3.25
CA GLU A 182 13.48 11.26 -1.99
C GLU A 182 14.60 10.27 -1.69
N GLU A 183 14.79 9.23 -2.51
CA GLU A 183 15.83 8.20 -2.37
C GLU A 183 15.86 7.53 -0.99
N VAL A 184 14.71 7.38 -0.32
CA VAL A 184 14.63 6.69 0.96
C VAL A 184 14.89 5.19 0.82
N ALA A 185 15.54 4.58 1.82
CA ALA A 185 15.77 3.14 1.84
C ALA A 185 14.59 2.35 2.43
N TYR A 186 13.90 2.95 3.38
CA TYR A 186 12.75 2.35 4.07
C TYR A 186 11.57 3.32 4.07
N ILE A 187 10.37 2.78 3.93
CA ILE A 187 9.12 3.50 4.13
C ILE A 187 8.31 2.74 5.18
N PHE A 188 7.90 3.41 6.24
CA PHE A 188 6.95 2.87 7.22
C PHE A 188 5.59 3.52 7.01
N SER A 189 4.54 2.71 6.93
CA SER A 189 3.16 3.17 6.77
C SER A 189 2.30 2.73 7.94
N GLU A 190 1.41 3.59 8.39
CA GLU A 190 0.28 3.16 9.20
C GLU A 190 -0.64 2.24 8.39
N ALA A 191 -1.35 1.33 9.06
CA ALA A 191 -2.44 0.59 8.47
C ALA A 191 -3.74 1.42 8.44
N PHE A 192 -4.62 1.09 7.50
CA PHE A 192 -5.93 1.72 7.33
C PHE A 192 -7.05 0.71 7.56
N ALA A 193 -8.31 1.19 7.60
CA ALA A 193 -9.45 0.31 7.69
C ALA A 193 -9.54 -0.63 6.49
N VAL A 194 -10.17 -1.79 6.67
CA VAL A 194 -10.36 -2.79 5.62
C VAL A 194 -11.82 -2.87 5.15
N GLU A 195 -12.62 -1.88 5.52
CA GLU A 195 -14.02 -1.74 5.12
C GLU A 195 -14.15 -0.68 4.03
N GLY A 196 -15.21 -0.74 3.24
CA GLY A 196 -15.47 0.22 2.18
C GLY A 196 -14.28 0.41 1.24
N ILE A 197 -13.92 1.66 0.95
CA ILE A 197 -12.77 2.00 0.11
C ILE A 197 -11.43 1.67 0.80
N GLY A 198 -11.41 1.57 2.13
CA GLY A 198 -10.24 1.14 2.90
C GLY A 198 -9.72 -0.23 2.49
N ASN A 199 -10.61 -1.14 2.07
CA ASN A 199 -10.24 -2.43 1.49
C ASN A 199 -9.38 -2.26 0.22
N ALA A 200 -9.74 -1.33 -0.66
CA ALA A 200 -8.94 -1.04 -1.85
C ALA A 200 -7.58 -0.44 -1.49
N ILE A 201 -7.53 0.48 -0.54
CA ILE A 201 -6.29 1.10 -0.05
C ILE A 201 -5.35 0.03 0.51
N MET A 202 -5.83 -0.78 1.45
CA MET A 202 -5.03 -1.83 2.08
C MET A 202 -4.59 -2.90 1.10
N ASN A 203 -5.43 -3.31 0.16
CA ASN A 203 -5.05 -4.26 -0.89
C ASN A 203 -3.84 -3.76 -1.70
N ARG A 204 -3.80 -2.46 -2.08
CA ARG A 204 -2.66 -1.86 -2.81
C ARG A 204 -1.44 -1.72 -1.94
N LEU A 205 -1.62 -1.25 -0.71
CA LEU A 205 -0.53 -1.03 0.22
C LEU A 205 0.16 -2.35 0.61
N ILE A 206 -0.62 -3.41 0.90
CA ILE A 206 -0.10 -4.76 1.20
C ILE A 206 0.72 -5.30 0.01
N LYS A 207 0.24 -5.13 -1.22
CA LYS A 207 0.98 -5.56 -2.41
C LYS A 207 2.25 -4.74 -2.65
N ALA A 208 2.19 -3.42 -2.42
CA ALA A 208 3.36 -2.55 -2.50
C ALA A 208 4.41 -2.93 -1.44
N ALA A 209 3.98 -3.31 -0.25
CA ALA A 209 4.84 -3.77 0.84
C ALA A 209 5.36 -5.21 0.65
N GLY A 210 4.88 -5.96 -0.36
CA GLY A 210 5.20 -7.38 -0.49
C GLY A 210 4.80 -8.17 0.76
N HIS A 211 3.62 -7.85 1.30
CA HIS A 211 3.02 -8.44 2.51
C HIS A 211 3.84 -8.22 3.81
N GLN A 212 4.75 -7.27 3.84
CA GLN A 212 5.48 -6.93 5.06
C GLN A 212 4.60 -6.10 6.00
N ILE A 213 3.98 -6.80 6.93
CA ILE A 213 3.12 -6.23 7.97
C ILE A 213 3.73 -6.59 9.33
N ILE A 214 3.81 -5.62 10.22
CA ILE A 214 4.29 -5.77 11.59
C ILE A 214 3.21 -5.27 12.55
N GLU A 215 2.94 -6.03 13.60
CA GLU A 215 2.05 -5.59 14.66
C GLU A 215 2.76 -4.59 15.59
N ALA A 216 2.18 -3.42 15.78
CA ALA A 216 2.74 -2.36 16.62
C ALA A 216 3.02 -2.83 18.04
N GLU A 217 2.17 -3.71 18.57
CA GLU A 217 2.30 -4.29 19.91
C GLU A 217 3.58 -5.12 20.06
N GLU A 218 4.03 -5.84 19.04
CA GLU A 218 5.26 -6.63 19.07
C GLU A 218 6.48 -5.74 19.27
N ILE A 219 6.51 -4.60 18.57
CA ILE A 219 7.61 -3.64 18.67
C ILE A 219 7.62 -2.95 20.04
N THR A 220 6.46 -2.53 20.52
CA THR A 220 6.35 -1.80 21.80
C THR A 220 6.53 -2.69 23.01
N LYS A 221 6.19 -3.99 22.94
CA LYS A 221 6.43 -4.95 24.02
C LYS A 221 7.92 -5.17 24.29
N LEU A 222 8.77 -5.21 23.27
CA LEU A 222 10.21 -5.40 23.42
C LEU A 222 10.86 -4.26 24.23
N GLN A 223 10.28 -3.07 24.24
CA GLN A 223 10.80 -1.94 25.06
C GLN A 223 10.63 -2.11 26.57
N LYS A 224 9.71 -2.97 27.03
CA LYS A 224 9.50 -3.22 28.47
C LYS A 224 10.68 -3.93 29.14
N TYR A 225 11.56 -4.54 28.36
CA TYR A 225 12.65 -5.33 28.89
C TYR A 225 13.99 -4.59 28.67
N ARG A 226 14.62 -4.12 29.75
CA ARG A 226 15.96 -3.51 29.69
C ARG A 226 17.07 -4.54 29.39
N ARG A 227 16.79 -5.83 29.60
CA ARG A 227 17.69 -6.96 29.31
C ARG A 227 16.87 -8.15 28.85
N ILE A 228 17.28 -8.77 27.74
CA ILE A 228 16.67 -9.99 27.23
C ILE A 228 17.71 -11.10 27.35
N LEU A 229 17.37 -12.18 28.07
CA LEU A 229 18.17 -13.38 28.14
C LEU A 229 17.63 -14.39 27.12
N PHE A 230 18.44 -14.73 26.14
CA PHE A 230 18.15 -15.83 25.23
C PHE A 230 18.61 -17.14 25.87
N VAL A 231 17.70 -18.03 26.13
CA VAL A 231 17.99 -19.39 26.60
C VAL A 231 17.80 -20.35 25.43
N SER A 232 18.89 -21.02 25.03
CA SER A 232 18.87 -22.04 23.99
C SER A 232 19.00 -23.43 24.64
N ASN A 233 18.22 -24.40 24.17
CA ASN A 233 18.31 -25.79 24.59
C ASN A 233 19.44 -26.58 23.91
N SER A 234 20.27 -25.94 23.08
CA SER A 234 21.42 -26.57 22.46
C SER A 234 22.71 -26.23 23.20
N ASP A 235 23.46 -27.22 23.64
CA ASP A 235 24.74 -27.07 24.37
C ASP A 235 25.83 -26.28 23.59
N ASN A 236 25.57 -25.85 22.35
CA ASN A 236 26.53 -25.20 21.48
C ASN A 236 26.30 -23.70 21.25
N CYS A 237 25.28 -23.07 21.86
CA CYS A 237 25.08 -21.64 21.76
C CYS A 237 25.63 -20.92 23.00
N ARG A 238 26.89 -20.52 22.94
CA ARG A 238 27.40 -19.45 23.80
C ARG A 238 26.81 -18.15 23.29
N GLY A 239 25.77 -17.64 23.95
CA GLY A 239 25.27 -16.30 23.69
C GLY A 239 26.38 -15.27 23.87
N PRO A 240 26.40 -14.16 23.11
CA PRO A 240 27.33 -13.08 23.35
C PRO A 240 27.14 -12.58 24.78
N MET A 241 28.20 -12.61 25.56
CA MET A 241 28.21 -11.90 26.84
C MET A 241 28.23 -10.40 26.53
N ALA A 242 27.17 -9.72 26.96
CA ALA A 242 27.09 -8.25 26.92
C ALA A 242 27.88 -7.65 28.08
#